data_3fce14ff3390a140bdd62f420a36ffcb
#
_entry.id   3fce14ff3390a140bdd62f420a36ffcb
#
_cell.length_a   1.000
_cell.length_b   1.000
_cell.length_c   1.000
_cell.angle_alpha   90.00
_cell.angle_beta   90.00
_cell.angle_gamma   90.00
#
_symmetry.space_group_name_H-M   'P 1'
#
loop_
_entity.id
_entity.type
_entity.pdbx_description
1 polymer ?
#
loop_
_entity_poly.entity_id
_entity_poly.type
_entity_poly.pdbx_seq_one_letter_code
_entity_poly.pdbx_strand_id
1 'polypeptide(L)'
;LTILDKCLQSIGETIGEEIKLADIPLDDVATFETLGTGKTTDIFQLESAGMQKYIEKLKPSNLGDIAAMIALYRPGPMEHIDTFIDAKHGKTPIVYPDESLKEILDETYGIIVYQDQILKIFQQFAGYTLGEADIVRKAMGKKIQSLMVEEKEKFVAGAMGKGYTQQLAEEIFLLIEPFAGYAFNKAHSVSYGLISYWTAYLKTHFKMQYMASVLNAKSDNPEKMLSSIMECKNLDIKVGPPNINVCEAEFSISKTTESQIDFGLSAVKNVGYASVKEVALERSNNGEFKSVDDFCKRVDSKYVNRRVLESLIKVGAFDEFGERGALYDALESMLATIQLESRIRDSGQTRMFELDSGPNENASAAGIVLSDSQTPFAEIIEWEEELLGLKLSAMTQTAAPVINGISLDSLDTMKIGSDVSVIGIIQSKFKGVTKSKNEEYLRLDIKFADGNMTGWVWPQNLKQTEIQWVEGIPLRISGKIRQRGDEPNFQCERADNPVTTPEEVDRDIVPILEQPEINTGEPSLETITDAPIQNETIRTEIMMIKLEETEDSIEDAHKLRESVKIMLEYPGQCKVNFKIKTVGKVVIMDLPVVTVSLDKGLIARLNDLLGENSVESIVDGKLLQEVG
;
A
#
# COMPACT_ATOMS: atom_id res chain seq x y z
N LEU A 1 8.86 -9.95 13.93
CA LEU A 1 9.94 -10.89 14.35
C LEU A 1 10.09 -12.03 13.33
N THR A 2 9.02 -12.61 12.81
CA THR A 2 9.08 -13.67 11.79
C THR A 2 9.86 -13.27 10.53
N ILE A 3 9.71 -12.01 10.07
CA ILE A 3 10.49 -11.48 8.93
C ILE A 3 11.99 -11.48 9.26
N LEU A 4 12.37 -11.04 10.47
CA LEU A 4 13.77 -11.04 10.91
C LEU A 4 14.33 -12.45 10.95
N ASP A 5 13.59 -13.40 11.54
CA ASP A 5 14.00 -14.80 11.65
C ASP A 5 14.20 -15.45 10.28
N LYS A 6 13.22 -15.32 9.38
CA LYS A 6 13.33 -15.82 8.00
C LYS A 6 14.46 -15.15 7.21
N CYS A 7 14.70 -13.86 7.43
CA CYS A 7 15.80 -13.14 6.78
C CYS A 7 17.16 -13.69 7.25
N LEU A 8 17.34 -13.87 8.55
CA LEU A 8 18.58 -14.44 9.11
C LEU A 8 18.82 -15.87 8.62
N GLN A 9 17.78 -16.70 8.57
CA GLN A 9 17.85 -18.03 7.98
C GLN A 9 18.29 -17.97 6.51
N SER A 10 17.66 -17.10 5.72
CA SER A 10 18.00 -16.90 4.31
C SER A 10 19.44 -16.42 4.11
N ILE A 11 19.97 -15.56 4.99
CA ILE A 11 21.38 -15.14 4.98
C ILE A 11 22.29 -16.36 5.20
N GLY A 12 21.99 -17.19 6.19
CA GLY A 12 22.75 -18.42 6.44
C GLY A 12 22.76 -19.38 5.25
N GLU A 13 21.61 -19.56 4.59
CA GLU A 13 21.46 -20.46 3.45
C GLU A 13 22.12 -19.94 2.15
N THR A 14 22.08 -18.61 1.91
CA THR A 14 22.51 -18.03 0.63
C THR A 14 23.92 -17.45 0.65
N ILE A 15 24.37 -16.93 1.80
CA ILE A 15 25.67 -16.28 1.95
C ILE A 15 26.61 -17.13 2.79
N GLY A 16 26.07 -18.03 3.63
CA GLY A 16 26.85 -18.86 4.55
C GLY A 16 27.29 -18.13 5.82
N GLU A 17 26.70 -16.96 6.12
CA GLU A 17 26.98 -16.18 7.32
C GLU A 17 25.92 -16.43 8.41
N GLU A 18 26.33 -16.74 9.62
CA GLU A 18 25.44 -16.84 10.77
C GLU A 18 25.43 -15.49 11.52
N ILE A 19 24.35 -14.73 11.38
CA ILE A 19 24.16 -13.44 12.06
C ILE A 19 23.16 -13.61 13.19
N LYS A 20 23.47 -13.07 14.37
CA LYS A 20 22.53 -12.96 15.48
C LYS A 20 22.11 -11.52 15.66
N LEU A 21 20.83 -11.28 15.92
CA LEU A 21 20.31 -9.92 16.14
C LEU A 21 21.05 -9.17 17.24
N ALA A 22 21.52 -9.89 18.28
CA ALA A 22 22.26 -9.29 19.39
C ALA A 22 23.67 -8.80 18.99
N ASP A 23 24.23 -9.32 17.89
CA ASP A 23 25.58 -8.99 17.44
C ASP A 23 25.58 -7.85 16.40
N ILE A 24 24.39 -7.41 15.97
CA ILE A 24 24.25 -6.27 15.06
C ILE A 24 24.69 -4.99 15.75
N PRO A 25 25.69 -4.25 15.20
CA PRO A 25 26.16 -2.99 15.78
C PRO A 25 25.05 -1.95 15.76
N LEU A 26 24.85 -1.22 16.86
CA LEU A 26 23.79 -0.22 17.01
C LEU A 26 24.20 1.18 16.54
N ASP A 27 25.39 1.32 15.98
CA ASP A 27 26.02 2.55 15.50
C ASP A 27 26.41 2.50 14.02
N ASP A 28 25.82 1.56 13.25
CA ASP A 28 26.13 1.41 11.84
C ASP A 28 25.70 2.62 11.01
N VAL A 29 26.69 3.32 10.45
CA VAL A 29 26.50 4.57 9.72
C VAL A 29 25.60 4.39 8.49
N ALA A 30 25.81 3.30 7.72
CA ALA A 30 25.06 3.04 6.50
C ALA A 30 23.57 2.83 6.79
N THR A 31 23.23 2.20 7.91
CA THR A 31 21.84 2.02 8.36
C THR A 31 21.18 3.37 8.69
N PHE A 32 21.89 4.25 9.42
CA PHE A 32 21.35 5.57 9.72
C PHE A 32 21.26 6.47 8.48
N GLU A 33 22.20 6.39 7.56
CA GLU A 33 22.12 7.08 6.27
C GLU A 33 20.89 6.61 5.48
N THR A 34 20.65 5.29 5.39
CA THR A 34 19.45 4.74 4.76
C THR A 34 18.16 5.27 5.40
N LEU A 35 18.07 5.26 6.73
CA LEU A 35 16.95 5.83 7.47
C LEU A 35 16.78 7.32 7.16
N GLY A 36 17.87 8.07 7.14
CA GLY A 36 17.89 9.52 6.85
C GLY A 36 17.40 9.91 5.46
N THR A 37 17.31 8.97 4.52
CA THR A 37 16.70 9.22 3.21
C THR A 37 15.19 9.31 3.23
N GLY A 38 14.53 8.88 4.32
CA GLY A 38 13.07 8.75 4.40
C GLY A 38 12.49 7.58 3.57
N LYS A 39 13.30 6.83 2.80
CA LYS A 39 12.86 5.66 2.02
C LYS A 39 12.71 4.43 2.92
N THR A 40 11.82 4.53 3.89
CA THR A 40 11.64 3.54 4.96
C THR A 40 10.44 2.60 4.73
N THR A 41 10.03 2.41 3.48
CA THR A 41 9.05 1.37 3.09
C THR A 41 9.55 0.01 3.60
N ASP A 42 8.65 -0.80 4.15
CA ASP A 42 8.95 -2.11 4.72
C ASP A 42 9.92 -2.10 5.93
N ILE A 43 10.22 -0.95 6.52
CA ILE A 43 10.93 -0.85 7.79
C ILE A 43 9.91 -0.72 8.92
N PHE A 44 9.96 -1.63 9.88
CA PHE A 44 9.00 -1.71 10.98
C PHE A 44 8.77 -0.36 11.66
N GLN A 45 7.52 0.03 11.88
CA GLN A 45 7.06 1.30 12.48
C GLN A 45 7.38 2.58 11.68
N LEU A 46 8.22 2.53 10.65
CA LEU A 46 8.70 3.72 9.94
C LEU A 46 8.15 3.83 8.51
N GLU A 47 7.21 2.95 8.12
CA GLU A 47 6.74 2.81 6.73
C GLU A 47 5.60 3.77 6.33
N SER A 48 4.91 4.42 7.26
CA SER A 48 3.82 5.33 6.90
C SER A 48 4.33 6.62 6.25
N ALA A 49 3.62 7.16 5.26
CA ALA A 49 4.03 8.34 4.51
C ALA A 49 4.33 9.57 5.39
N GLY A 50 3.57 9.74 6.50
CA GLY A 50 3.84 10.81 7.45
C GLY A 50 5.11 10.57 8.26
N MET A 51 5.35 9.33 8.70
CA MET A 51 6.56 8.95 9.41
C MET A 51 7.81 9.09 8.52
N GLN A 52 7.73 8.68 7.26
CA GLN A 52 8.81 8.81 6.29
C GLN A 52 9.29 10.26 6.16
N LYS A 53 8.36 11.22 6.04
CA LYS A 53 8.68 12.66 5.99
C LYS A 53 9.37 13.17 7.25
N TYR A 54 8.98 12.67 8.42
CA TYR A 54 9.62 13.08 9.68
C TYR A 54 10.98 12.43 9.86
N ILE A 55 11.16 11.16 9.48
CA ILE A 55 12.46 10.47 9.54
C ILE A 55 13.47 11.12 8.57
N GLU A 56 13.04 11.52 7.37
CA GLU A 56 13.86 12.28 6.42
C GLU A 56 14.36 13.61 7.01
N LYS A 57 13.48 14.36 7.68
CA LYS A 57 13.85 15.61 8.35
C LYS A 57 14.72 15.37 9.57
N LEU A 58 14.42 14.34 10.35
CA LEU A 58 15.12 13.99 11.59
C LEU A 58 16.55 13.54 11.32
N LYS A 59 16.80 12.79 10.25
CA LYS A 59 18.08 12.14 9.96
C LYS A 59 18.65 11.48 11.21
N PRO A 60 18.01 10.39 11.68
CA PRO A 60 18.39 9.75 12.92
C PRO A 60 19.86 9.36 12.89
N SER A 61 20.56 9.52 14.01
CA SER A 61 21.98 9.22 14.17
C SER A 61 22.27 8.22 15.29
N ASN A 62 21.25 7.84 16.03
CA ASN A 62 21.31 6.88 17.11
C ASN A 62 19.94 6.26 17.37
N LEU A 63 19.90 5.16 18.14
CA LEU A 63 18.67 4.45 18.49
C LEU A 63 17.67 5.32 19.28
N GLY A 64 18.18 6.26 20.10
CA GLY A 64 17.35 7.20 20.88
C GLY A 64 16.48 8.07 19.99
N ASP A 65 17.01 8.54 18.87
CA ASP A 65 16.26 9.35 17.89
C ASP A 65 15.06 8.56 17.30
N ILE A 66 15.29 7.29 16.95
CA ILE A 66 14.24 6.40 16.44
C ILE A 66 13.17 6.17 17.52
N ALA A 67 13.61 5.87 18.75
CA ALA A 67 12.72 5.64 19.86
C ALA A 67 11.88 6.88 20.21
N ALA A 68 12.50 8.06 20.21
CA ALA A 68 11.79 9.32 20.45
C ALA A 68 10.77 9.61 19.35
N MET A 69 11.11 9.37 18.08
CA MET A 69 10.17 9.55 16.98
C MET A 69 8.96 8.62 17.09
N ILE A 70 9.16 7.34 17.44
CA ILE A 70 8.08 6.37 17.68
C ILE A 70 7.17 6.84 18.82
N ALA A 71 7.76 7.46 19.86
CA ALA A 71 7.00 7.98 20.98
C ALA A 71 6.23 9.27 20.66
N LEU A 72 6.77 10.12 19.81
CA LEU A 72 6.19 11.42 19.43
C LEU A 72 5.15 11.31 18.30
N TYR A 73 5.30 10.38 17.38
CA TYR A 73 4.41 10.27 16.21
C TYR A 73 3.04 9.67 16.60
N ARG A 74 2.26 10.46 17.33
CA ARG A 74 0.89 10.14 17.81
C ARG A 74 0.11 11.44 18.01
N PRO A 75 -1.23 11.39 17.89
CA PRO A 75 -2.08 12.54 18.22
C PRO A 75 -1.74 13.13 19.62
N GLY A 76 -1.52 14.41 19.69
CA GLY A 76 -1.03 15.15 20.87
C GLY A 76 0.46 15.42 20.79
N PRO A 77 1.36 14.49 21.11
CA PRO A 77 2.82 14.72 21.10
C PRO A 77 3.40 15.10 19.74
N MET A 78 2.69 14.83 18.64
CA MET A 78 3.14 15.14 17.28
C MET A 78 3.44 16.63 17.05
N GLU A 79 2.80 17.53 17.78
CA GLU A 79 3.05 18.97 17.72
C GLU A 79 4.48 19.36 18.15
N HIS A 80 5.17 18.50 18.91
CA HIS A 80 6.54 18.73 19.38
C HIS A 80 7.61 18.18 18.44
N ILE A 81 7.24 17.46 17.35
CA ILE A 81 8.21 16.79 16.46
C ILE A 81 9.11 17.81 15.75
N ASP A 82 8.56 18.89 15.20
CA ASP A 82 9.37 19.88 14.50
C ASP A 82 10.33 20.61 15.49
N THR A 83 9.90 20.90 16.72
CA THR A 83 10.76 21.45 17.77
C THR A 83 11.89 20.46 18.13
N PHE A 84 11.58 19.17 18.25
CA PHE A 84 12.57 18.12 18.51
C PHE A 84 13.64 18.06 17.39
N ILE A 85 13.19 18.07 16.14
CA ILE A 85 14.07 18.05 14.97
C ILE A 85 14.96 19.29 14.90
N ASP A 86 14.39 20.47 15.11
CA ASP A 86 15.14 21.74 15.04
C ASP A 86 16.15 21.84 16.17
N ALA A 87 15.83 21.39 17.37
CA ALA A 87 16.76 21.34 18.50
C ALA A 87 17.88 20.31 18.22
N LYS A 88 17.58 19.13 17.73
CA LYS A 88 18.57 18.11 17.32
C LYS A 88 19.58 18.66 16.32
N HIS A 89 19.12 19.42 15.33
CA HIS A 89 19.97 19.99 14.27
C HIS A 89 20.62 21.33 14.68
N GLY A 90 20.45 21.79 15.93
CA GLY A 90 21.02 23.05 16.40
C GLY A 90 20.44 24.31 15.75
N LYS A 91 19.28 24.21 15.06
CA LYS A 91 18.60 25.36 14.49
C LYS A 91 17.94 26.21 15.56
N THR A 92 17.49 25.58 16.64
CA THR A 92 16.98 26.22 17.83
C THR A 92 17.83 25.81 19.04
N PRO A 93 18.10 26.71 20.01
CA PRO A 93 18.79 26.33 21.24
C PRO A 93 17.93 25.34 22.04
N ILE A 94 18.57 24.35 22.65
CA ILE A 94 17.90 23.47 23.60
C ILE A 94 17.55 24.30 24.84
N VAL A 95 16.26 24.35 25.17
CA VAL A 95 15.78 25.11 26.34
C VAL A 95 15.39 24.11 27.42
N TYR A 96 16.01 24.24 28.58
CA TYR A 96 15.60 23.51 29.77
C TYR A 96 14.79 24.45 30.67
N PRO A 97 13.67 23.98 31.25
CA PRO A 97 12.88 24.77 32.19
C PRO A 97 13.72 25.24 33.40
N ASP A 98 14.66 24.39 33.81
CA ASP A 98 15.68 24.66 34.81
C ASP A 98 16.92 23.82 34.53
N GLU A 99 18.13 24.31 34.86
CA GLU A 99 19.39 23.58 34.60
C GLU A 99 19.45 22.22 35.31
N SER A 100 18.74 22.06 36.46
CA SER A 100 18.66 20.81 37.19
C SER A 100 17.92 19.70 36.41
N LEU A 101 17.12 20.06 35.40
CA LEU A 101 16.38 19.11 34.54
C LEU A 101 17.19 18.69 33.31
N LYS A 102 18.34 19.30 33.06
CA LYS A 102 19.17 19.00 31.90
C LYS A 102 19.55 17.53 31.82
N GLU A 103 20.01 16.93 32.90
CA GLU A 103 20.40 15.52 32.96
C GLU A 103 19.23 14.58 32.58
N ILE A 104 17.99 14.99 32.85
CA ILE A 104 16.78 14.19 32.53
C ILE A 104 16.33 14.38 31.09
N LEU A 105 16.45 15.62 30.58
CA LEU A 105 15.83 16.03 29.31
C LEU A 105 16.83 16.14 28.14
N ASP A 106 18.13 16.01 28.38
CA ASP A 106 19.17 16.16 27.36
C ASP A 106 19.03 15.14 26.23
N GLU A 107 18.68 13.88 26.56
CA GLU A 107 18.44 12.80 25.58
C GLU A 107 17.27 13.08 24.63
N THR A 108 16.39 14.01 24.96
CA THR A 108 15.20 14.39 24.20
C THR A 108 15.18 15.88 23.86
N TYR A 109 16.36 16.50 23.84
CA TYR A 109 16.56 17.91 23.46
C TYR A 109 15.65 18.89 24.22
N GLY A 110 15.46 18.66 25.52
CA GLY A 110 14.67 19.54 26.42
C GLY A 110 13.16 19.22 26.41
N ILE A 111 12.69 18.26 25.61
CA ILE A 111 11.27 17.93 25.50
C ILE A 111 10.94 16.74 26.41
N ILE A 112 9.81 16.81 27.11
CA ILE A 112 9.29 15.67 27.87
C ILE A 112 8.63 14.70 26.89
N VAL A 113 9.22 13.52 26.72
CA VAL A 113 8.72 12.46 25.83
C VAL A 113 8.26 11.23 26.62
N TYR A 114 9.01 10.87 27.65
CA TYR A 114 8.88 9.61 28.37
C TYR A 114 8.28 9.74 29.75
N GLN A 115 7.51 8.72 30.17
CA GLN A 115 6.97 8.63 31.54
C GLN A 115 8.07 8.64 32.59
N ASP A 116 9.19 7.98 32.30
CA ASP A 116 10.34 7.91 33.20
C ASP A 116 10.96 9.30 33.47
N GLN A 117 10.91 10.19 32.49
CA GLN A 117 11.36 11.59 32.68
C GLN A 117 10.46 12.32 33.69
N ILE A 118 9.15 12.16 33.58
CA ILE A 118 8.20 12.75 34.52
C ILE A 118 8.47 12.22 35.94
N LEU A 119 8.62 10.91 36.11
CA LEU A 119 8.91 10.32 37.41
C LEU A 119 10.20 10.86 37.99
N LYS A 120 11.28 11.00 37.20
CA LYS A 120 12.57 11.57 37.63
C LYS A 120 12.42 13.03 38.02
N ILE A 121 11.63 13.83 37.28
CA ILE A 121 11.40 15.24 37.64
C ILE A 121 10.72 15.34 38.99
N PHE A 122 9.66 14.54 39.24
CA PHE A 122 9.02 14.52 40.57
C PHE A 122 9.99 14.15 41.70
N GLN A 123 10.87 13.16 41.48
CA GLN A 123 11.85 12.74 42.46
C GLN A 123 12.95 13.77 42.68
N GLN A 124 13.60 14.21 41.61
CA GLN A 124 14.78 15.05 41.72
C GLN A 124 14.41 16.50 42.08
N PHE A 125 13.35 17.03 41.48
CA PHE A 125 12.94 18.40 41.66
C PHE A 125 12.10 18.63 42.93
N ALA A 126 11.13 17.73 43.19
CA ALA A 126 10.19 17.92 44.31
C ALA A 126 10.33 16.92 45.46
N GLY A 127 11.27 15.96 45.38
CA GLY A 127 11.61 15.05 46.49
C GLY A 127 10.65 13.90 46.70
N TYR A 128 9.84 13.57 45.69
CA TYR A 128 8.93 12.40 45.74
C TYR A 128 9.72 11.08 45.79
N THR A 129 9.16 10.09 46.43
CA THR A 129 9.57 8.70 46.20
C THR A 129 9.07 8.22 44.84
N LEU A 130 9.68 7.16 44.30
CA LEU A 130 9.26 6.61 43.01
C LEU A 130 7.80 6.17 43.01
N GLY A 131 7.33 5.58 44.11
CA GLY A 131 5.94 5.14 44.27
C GLY A 131 4.95 6.30 44.30
N GLU A 132 5.26 7.39 44.99
CA GLU A 132 4.43 8.59 45.01
C GLU A 132 4.40 9.23 43.59
N ALA A 133 5.53 9.37 42.94
CA ALA A 133 5.60 9.91 41.58
C ALA A 133 4.75 9.11 40.59
N ASP A 134 4.73 7.78 40.67
CA ASP A 134 3.89 6.94 39.80
C ASP A 134 2.39 7.08 40.10
N ILE A 135 2.01 7.26 41.37
CA ILE A 135 0.62 7.54 41.74
C ILE A 135 0.16 8.87 41.12
N VAL A 136 0.98 9.93 41.22
CA VAL A 136 0.67 11.23 40.63
C VAL A 136 0.55 11.13 39.11
N ARG A 137 1.50 10.48 38.45
CA ARG A 137 1.46 10.26 37.01
C ARG A 137 0.17 9.58 36.56
N LYS A 138 -0.27 8.53 37.29
CA LYS A 138 -1.54 7.85 37.01
C LYS A 138 -2.75 8.75 37.20
N ALA A 139 -2.73 9.58 38.23
CA ALA A 139 -3.80 10.52 38.54
C ALA A 139 -3.92 11.61 37.47
N MET A 140 -2.77 12.16 37.04
CA MET A 140 -2.69 13.12 35.92
C MET A 140 -3.23 12.51 34.62
N GLY A 141 -2.82 11.28 34.29
CA GLY A 141 -3.32 10.56 33.10
C GLY A 141 -4.84 10.34 33.10
N LYS A 142 -5.44 10.17 34.29
CA LYS A 142 -6.90 10.05 34.46
C LYS A 142 -7.63 11.40 34.59
N LYS A 143 -6.91 12.53 34.60
CA LYS A 143 -7.42 13.89 34.72
C LYS A 143 -8.32 14.10 35.94
N ILE A 144 -7.93 13.54 37.12
CA ILE A 144 -8.67 13.67 38.38
C ILE A 144 -8.36 15.04 38.99
N GLN A 145 -9.20 16.04 38.73
CA GLN A 145 -8.93 17.44 39.09
C GLN A 145 -8.66 17.66 40.58
N SER A 146 -9.42 17.01 41.50
CA SER A 146 -9.20 17.16 42.94
C SER A 146 -7.79 16.73 43.37
N LEU A 147 -7.32 15.63 42.82
CA LEU A 147 -5.98 15.11 43.13
C LEU A 147 -4.89 15.96 42.46
N MET A 148 -5.19 16.56 41.32
CA MET A 148 -4.23 17.46 40.62
C MET A 148 -3.93 18.72 41.45
N VAL A 149 -4.93 19.30 42.09
CA VAL A 149 -4.73 20.48 42.97
C VAL A 149 -3.88 20.13 44.19
N GLU A 150 -4.21 19.01 44.86
CA GLU A 150 -3.47 18.52 46.04
C GLU A 150 -2.00 18.22 45.68
N GLU A 151 -1.78 17.51 44.57
CA GLU A 151 -0.43 17.13 44.16
C GLU A 151 0.38 18.34 43.63
N LYS A 152 -0.27 19.35 43.04
CA LYS A 152 0.39 20.60 42.70
C LYS A 152 0.95 21.31 43.95
N GLU A 153 0.13 21.44 44.99
CA GLU A 153 0.57 22.05 46.26
C GLU A 153 1.71 21.27 46.89
N LYS A 154 1.62 19.94 46.91
CA LYS A 154 2.67 19.05 47.40
C LYS A 154 3.96 19.16 46.58
N PHE A 155 3.87 19.20 45.27
CA PHE A 155 5.01 19.36 44.36
C PHE A 155 5.72 20.69 44.60
N VAL A 156 4.96 21.78 44.67
CA VAL A 156 5.51 23.12 44.94
C VAL A 156 6.20 23.18 46.31
N ALA A 157 5.54 22.65 47.37
CA ALA A 157 6.13 22.61 48.70
C ALA A 157 7.42 21.77 48.74
N GLY A 158 7.45 20.62 48.05
CA GLY A 158 8.63 19.77 47.96
C GLY A 158 9.77 20.45 47.21
N ALA A 159 9.51 21.13 46.11
CA ALA A 159 10.47 21.89 45.34
C ALA A 159 11.06 23.07 46.16
N MET A 160 10.19 23.82 46.85
CA MET A 160 10.64 24.90 47.77
C MET A 160 11.53 24.36 48.89
N GLY A 161 11.20 23.19 49.43
CA GLY A 161 12.03 22.50 50.43
C GLY A 161 13.42 22.11 49.90
N LYS A 162 13.61 22.03 48.61
CA LYS A 162 14.90 21.82 47.93
C LYS A 162 15.59 23.11 47.48
N GLY A 163 14.98 24.26 47.75
CA GLY A 163 15.57 25.57 47.47
C GLY A 163 15.15 26.22 46.16
N TYR A 164 14.18 25.63 45.43
CA TYR A 164 13.62 26.24 44.22
C TYR A 164 12.59 27.33 44.57
N THR A 165 12.35 28.27 43.66
CA THR A 165 11.32 29.28 43.85
C THR A 165 9.92 28.69 43.62
N GLN A 166 8.91 29.25 44.28
CA GLN A 166 7.52 28.85 44.07
C GLN A 166 7.12 29.01 42.59
N GLN A 167 7.47 30.13 41.98
CA GLN A 167 7.14 30.41 40.58
C GLN A 167 7.70 29.34 39.64
N LEU A 168 8.95 28.96 39.78
CA LEU A 168 9.60 27.93 38.95
C LEU A 168 8.92 26.55 39.16
N ALA A 169 8.57 26.23 40.41
CA ALA A 169 7.90 24.98 40.72
C ALA A 169 6.49 24.89 40.05
N GLU A 170 5.76 25.99 40.09
CA GLU A 170 4.44 26.08 39.41
C GLU A 170 4.58 25.99 37.89
N GLU A 171 5.58 26.67 37.30
CA GLU A 171 5.85 26.59 35.85
C GLU A 171 6.21 25.16 35.42
N ILE A 172 7.06 24.46 36.16
CA ILE A 172 7.43 23.06 35.85
C ILE A 172 6.24 22.12 36.02
N PHE A 173 5.42 22.29 37.06
CA PHE A 173 4.24 21.48 37.23
C PHE A 173 3.24 21.66 36.06
N LEU A 174 2.99 22.89 35.63
CA LEU A 174 2.15 23.21 34.48
C LEU A 174 2.74 22.67 33.16
N LEU A 175 4.07 22.63 33.03
CA LEU A 175 4.72 22.02 31.90
C LEU A 175 4.50 20.49 31.84
N ILE A 176 4.55 19.82 33.00
CA ILE A 176 4.39 18.36 33.09
C ILE A 176 2.92 17.92 32.90
N GLU A 177 1.98 18.74 33.34
CA GLU A 177 0.54 18.39 33.37
C GLU A 177 0.00 17.86 32.03
N PRO A 178 0.21 18.51 30.86
CA PRO A 178 -0.23 17.99 29.56
C PRO A 178 0.44 16.65 29.23
N PHE A 179 1.74 16.53 29.50
CA PHE A 179 2.52 15.34 29.14
C PHE A 179 2.22 14.12 29.99
N ALA A 180 1.76 14.27 31.21
CA ALA A 180 1.43 13.13 32.08
C ALA A 180 0.33 12.23 31.50
N GLY A 181 -0.57 12.79 30.67
CA GLY A 181 -1.57 12.03 29.91
C GLY A 181 -1.06 11.43 28.60
N TYR A 182 0.06 11.94 28.05
CA TYR A 182 0.57 11.58 26.72
C TYR A 182 1.98 10.98 26.73
N ALA A 183 2.72 11.09 27.83
CA ALA A 183 4.08 10.56 27.92
C ALA A 183 4.13 9.06 27.63
N PHE A 184 5.16 8.63 26.90
CA PHE A 184 5.28 7.26 26.43
C PHE A 184 6.14 6.40 27.34
N ASN A 185 5.90 5.10 27.32
CA ASN A 185 6.77 4.16 28.03
C ASN A 185 8.11 4.05 27.25
N LYS A 186 9.22 4.46 27.86
CA LYS A 186 10.55 4.48 27.25
C LYS A 186 10.99 3.09 26.84
N ALA A 187 10.83 2.09 27.72
CA ALA A 187 11.26 0.73 27.43
C ALA A 187 10.53 0.15 26.22
N HIS A 188 9.22 0.47 26.06
CA HIS A 188 8.47 0.04 24.90
C HIS A 188 8.98 0.72 23.61
N SER A 189 9.17 2.06 23.60
CA SER A 189 9.65 2.75 22.40
C SER A 189 11.07 2.35 22.00
N VAL A 190 11.95 2.12 22.96
CA VAL A 190 13.31 1.62 22.70
C VAL A 190 13.27 0.21 22.11
N SER A 191 12.42 -0.69 22.65
CA SER A 191 12.27 -2.04 22.11
C SER A 191 11.74 -2.04 20.68
N TYR A 192 10.77 -1.19 20.38
CA TYR A 192 10.24 -1.01 19.02
C TYR A 192 11.27 -0.32 18.11
N GLY A 193 11.97 0.67 18.60
CA GLY A 193 13.08 1.33 17.89
C GLY A 193 14.19 0.35 17.53
N LEU A 194 14.49 -0.60 18.40
CA LEU A 194 15.48 -1.65 18.14
C LEU A 194 15.01 -2.59 17.01
N ILE A 195 13.74 -2.98 16.99
CA ILE A 195 13.19 -3.77 15.88
C ILE A 195 13.22 -2.95 14.58
N SER A 196 12.87 -1.66 14.62
CA SER A 196 12.96 -0.77 13.45
C SER A 196 14.39 -0.69 12.93
N TYR A 197 15.37 -0.56 13.83
CA TYR A 197 16.78 -0.53 13.49
C TYR A 197 17.26 -1.85 12.87
N TRP A 198 16.92 -3.00 13.46
CA TRP A 198 17.26 -4.30 12.89
C TRP A 198 16.68 -4.51 11.50
N THR A 199 15.41 -4.10 11.29
CA THR A 199 14.80 -4.18 9.96
C THR A 199 15.49 -3.25 8.95
N ALA A 200 15.91 -2.07 9.38
CA ALA A 200 16.68 -1.14 8.55
C ALA A 200 18.08 -1.69 8.23
N TYR A 201 18.78 -2.24 9.21
CA TYR A 201 20.09 -2.86 9.04
C TYR A 201 20.05 -4.01 8.02
N LEU A 202 19.11 -4.93 8.19
CA LEU A 202 18.97 -6.06 7.27
C LEU A 202 18.58 -5.61 5.86
N LYS A 203 17.71 -4.61 5.75
CA LYS A 203 17.36 -4.01 4.44
C LYS A 203 18.56 -3.33 3.78
N THR A 204 19.43 -2.69 4.55
CA THR A 204 20.62 -1.99 4.03
C THR A 204 21.69 -2.95 3.56
N HIS A 205 22.02 -3.96 4.37
CA HIS A 205 23.16 -4.85 4.13
C HIS A 205 22.80 -6.15 3.42
N PHE A 206 21.54 -6.62 3.55
CA PHE A 206 21.06 -7.90 3.03
C PHE A 206 19.72 -7.72 2.30
N LYS A 207 19.67 -6.73 1.39
CA LYS A 207 18.44 -6.29 0.74
C LYS A 207 17.66 -7.42 0.05
N MET A 208 18.34 -8.40 -0.57
CA MET A 208 17.71 -9.52 -1.26
C MET A 208 16.99 -10.45 -0.27
N GLN A 209 17.68 -10.88 0.78
CA GLN A 209 17.17 -11.77 1.81
C GLN A 209 16.04 -11.12 2.59
N TYR A 210 16.21 -9.82 2.89
CA TYR A 210 15.21 -9.05 3.60
C TYR A 210 13.92 -8.91 2.77
N MET A 211 14.02 -8.49 1.50
CA MET A 211 12.85 -8.29 0.65
C MET A 211 12.13 -9.60 0.31
N ALA A 212 12.85 -10.70 0.10
CA ALA A 212 12.23 -12.02 -0.05
C ALA A 212 11.42 -12.42 1.20
N SER A 213 11.95 -12.15 2.39
CA SER A 213 11.27 -12.42 3.65
C SER A 213 10.06 -11.52 3.88
N VAL A 214 10.11 -10.26 3.43
CA VAL A 214 8.99 -9.31 3.45
C VAL A 214 7.89 -9.76 2.51
N LEU A 215 8.22 -10.12 1.27
CA LEU A 215 7.26 -10.59 0.27
C LEU A 215 6.53 -11.84 0.77
N ASN A 216 7.25 -12.80 1.37
CA ASN A 216 6.64 -13.99 1.98
C ASN A 216 5.68 -13.64 3.12
N ALA A 217 6.05 -12.68 3.97
CA ALA A 217 5.19 -12.25 5.07
C ALA A 217 3.96 -11.46 4.64
N LYS A 218 3.97 -10.91 3.42
CA LYS A 218 2.88 -10.10 2.85
C LYS A 218 2.11 -10.80 1.73
N SER A 219 2.46 -12.03 1.40
CA SER A 219 1.88 -12.81 0.29
C SER A 219 0.35 -12.94 0.37
N ASP A 220 -0.22 -12.95 1.56
CA ASP A 220 -1.67 -13.03 1.79
C ASP A 220 -2.41 -11.69 1.59
N ASN A 221 -1.68 -10.58 1.39
CA ASN A 221 -2.26 -9.25 1.20
C ASN A 221 -1.74 -8.61 -0.09
N PRO A 222 -2.53 -8.63 -1.17
CA PRO A 222 -2.11 -8.14 -2.49
C PRO A 222 -1.62 -6.68 -2.51
N GLU A 223 -2.29 -5.78 -1.80
CA GLU A 223 -1.91 -4.35 -1.77
C GLU A 223 -0.54 -4.15 -1.11
N LYS A 224 -0.31 -4.86 0.02
CA LYS A 224 0.98 -4.79 0.72
C LYS A 224 2.08 -5.48 -0.08
N MET A 225 1.76 -6.59 -0.73
CA MET A 225 2.69 -7.30 -1.62
C MET A 225 3.09 -6.42 -2.80
N LEU A 226 2.12 -5.75 -3.46
CA LEU A 226 2.40 -4.79 -4.53
C LEU A 226 3.33 -3.66 -4.08
N SER A 227 3.05 -3.06 -2.91
CA SER A 227 3.92 -2.03 -2.33
C SER A 227 5.36 -2.52 -2.15
N SER A 228 5.54 -3.76 -1.67
CA SER A 228 6.87 -4.34 -1.47
C SER A 228 7.56 -4.75 -2.80
N ILE A 229 6.80 -5.15 -3.83
CA ILE A 229 7.34 -5.37 -5.19
C ILE A 229 7.83 -4.05 -5.79
N MET A 230 7.08 -2.95 -5.59
CA MET A 230 7.54 -1.62 -6.02
C MET A 230 8.80 -1.18 -5.28
N GLU A 231 8.89 -1.50 -3.99
CA GLU A 231 10.11 -1.24 -3.20
C GLU A 231 11.30 -2.09 -3.69
N CYS A 232 11.08 -3.35 -4.06
CA CYS A 232 12.12 -4.15 -4.74
C CYS A 232 12.68 -3.43 -5.97
N LYS A 233 11.79 -2.87 -6.81
CA LYS A 233 12.20 -2.09 -7.99
C LYS A 233 13.03 -0.85 -7.62
N ASN A 234 12.66 -0.13 -6.55
CA ASN A 234 13.43 1.02 -6.03
C ASN A 234 14.82 0.63 -5.51
N LEU A 235 14.99 -0.63 -5.12
CA LEU A 235 16.26 -1.20 -4.63
C LEU A 235 17.06 -1.90 -5.74
N ASP A 236 16.65 -1.78 -7.01
CA ASP A 236 17.22 -2.49 -8.17
C ASP A 236 17.15 -4.03 -8.01
N ILE A 237 16.08 -4.51 -7.38
CA ILE A 237 15.76 -5.93 -7.27
C ILE A 237 14.64 -6.26 -8.23
N LYS A 238 14.86 -7.19 -9.13
CA LYS A 238 13.83 -7.71 -10.03
C LYS A 238 13.01 -8.78 -9.32
N VAL A 239 11.70 -8.72 -9.43
CA VAL A 239 10.81 -9.83 -9.05
C VAL A 239 10.42 -10.55 -10.32
N GLY A 240 10.80 -11.84 -10.43
CA GLY A 240 10.51 -12.66 -11.61
C GLY A 240 9.03 -13.01 -11.71
N PRO A 241 8.52 -13.37 -12.90
CA PRO A 241 7.16 -13.87 -13.07
C PRO A 241 7.02 -15.29 -12.48
N PRO A 242 5.80 -15.75 -12.18
CA PRO A 242 5.54 -17.14 -11.87
C PRO A 242 6.08 -18.06 -12.98
N ASN A 243 6.82 -19.11 -12.60
CA ASN A 243 7.37 -20.10 -13.51
C ASN A 243 7.47 -21.45 -12.79
N ILE A 244 6.88 -22.49 -13.36
CA ILE A 244 6.81 -23.80 -12.74
C ILE A 244 8.18 -24.49 -12.64
N ASN A 245 9.13 -24.15 -13.51
CA ASN A 245 10.47 -24.69 -13.53
C ASN A 245 11.47 -23.92 -12.66
N VAL A 246 11.15 -22.72 -12.23
CA VAL A 246 12.06 -21.85 -11.49
C VAL A 246 11.58 -21.62 -10.07
N CYS A 247 10.30 -21.26 -9.93
CA CYS A 247 9.75 -20.78 -8.68
C CYS A 247 9.58 -21.87 -7.63
N GLU A 248 9.82 -21.52 -6.37
CA GLU A 248 9.52 -22.33 -5.21
C GLU A 248 8.12 -22.03 -4.66
N ALA A 249 7.73 -22.67 -3.57
CA ALA A 249 6.47 -22.40 -2.91
C ALA A 249 6.43 -20.97 -2.33
N GLU A 250 7.52 -20.51 -1.73
CA GLU A 250 7.70 -19.15 -1.21
C GLU A 250 8.59 -18.32 -2.15
N PHE A 251 8.53 -16.97 -2.05
CA PHE A 251 9.49 -16.11 -2.72
C PHE A 251 10.90 -16.45 -2.27
N SER A 252 11.81 -16.62 -3.22
CA SER A 252 13.18 -17.04 -2.98
C SER A 252 14.15 -16.25 -3.84
N ILE A 253 15.41 -16.17 -3.39
CA ILE A 253 16.46 -15.53 -4.18
C ILE A 253 16.78 -16.43 -5.37
N SER A 254 16.78 -15.84 -6.56
CA SER A 254 17.07 -16.59 -7.78
C SER A 254 18.46 -17.20 -7.75
N LYS A 255 18.55 -18.47 -8.16
CA LYS A 255 19.82 -19.20 -8.29
C LYS A 255 20.50 -18.97 -9.64
N THR A 256 19.74 -18.41 -10.60
CA THR A 256 20.19 -18.28 -12.00
C THR A 256 20.39 -16.84 -12.43
N THR A 257 19.72 -15.89 -11.79
CA THR A 257 19.72 -14.48 -12.17
C THR A 257 20.14 -13.61 -10.99
N GLU A 258 21.20 -12.83 -11.17
CA GLU A 258 21.62 -11.86 -10.15
C GLU A 258 20.55 -10.79 -9.89
N SER A 259 20.46 -10.33 -8.65
CA SER A 259 19.54 -9.30 -8.21
C SER A 259 18.06 -9.59 -8.53
N GLN A 260 17.68 -10.89 -8.57
CA GLN A 260 16.30 -11.31 -8.78
C GLN A 260 15.76 -12.12 -7.60
N ILE A 261 14.52 -11.88 -7.24
CA ILE A 261 13.70 -12.72 -6.36
C ILE A 261 12.70 -13.45 -7.26
N ASP A 262 12.70 -14.78 -7.20
CA ASP A 262 11.74 -15.61 -7.92
C ASP A 262 10.41 -15.62 -7.18
N PHE A 263 9.31 -15.64 -7.93
CA PHE A 263 7.96 -15.52 -7.40
C PHE A 263 7.59 -16.72 -6.51
N GLY A 264 6.90 -16.47 -5.39
CA GLY A 264 6.38 -17.54 -4.54
C GLY A 264 5.05 -18.08 -5.10
N LEU A 265 5.03 -19.32 -5.62
CA LEU A 265 3.83 -19.86 -6.25
C LEU A 265 2.64 -20.00 -5.29
N SER A 266 2.87 -20.10 -3.98
CA SER A 266 1.79 -20.12 -2.98
C SER A 266 1.12 -18.76 -2.76
N ALA A 267 1.70 -17.67 -3.26
CA ALA A 267 1.08 -16.35 -3.25
C ALA A 267 -0.03 -16.21 -4.32
N VAL A 268 -0.11 -17.16 -5.26
CA VAL A 268 -1.19 -17.23 -6.24
C VAL A 268 -2.48 -17.70 -5.56
N LYS A 269 -3.57 -16.97 -5.74
CA LYS A 269 -4.88 -17.33 -5.20
C LYS A 269 -5.29 -18.73 -5.65
N ASN A 270 -5.89 -19.52 -4.77
CA ASN A 270 -6.28 -20.93 -4.97
C ASN A 270 -5.10 -21.92 -5.02
N VAL A 271 -3.87 -21.49 -4.90
CA VAL A 271 -2.68 -22.33 -4.92
C VAL A 271 -2.16 -22.54 -3.51
N GLY A 272 -2.34 -23.72 -2.97
CA GLY A 272 -1.91 -24.06 -1.60
C GLY A 272 -0.40 -24.31 -1.52
N TYR A 273 0.22 -23.89 -0.40
CA TYR A 273 1.65 -24.14 -0.14
C TYR A 273 2.04 -25.61 -0.33
N ALA A 274 1.26 -26.55 0.21
CA ALA A 274 1.53 -27.98 0.09
C ALA A 274 1.55 -28.46 -1.37
N SER A 275 0.67 -27.94 -2.20
CA SER A 275 0.57 -28.30 -3.62
C SER A 275 1.86 -27.94 -4.37
N VAL A 276 2.28 -26.69 -4.28
CA VAL A 276 3.46 -26.22 -5.02
C VAL A 276 4.76 -26.68 -4.40
N LYS A 277 4.80 -26.95 -3.10
CA LYS A 277 5.96 -27.57 -2.45
C LYS A 277 6.25 -28.96 -3.01
N GLU A 278 5.23 -29.78 -3.22
CA GLU A 278 5.40 -31.11 -3.81
C GLU A 278 5.81 -31.04 -5.28
N VAL A 279 5.26 -30.09 -6.05
CA VAL A 279 5.68 -29.83 -7.43
C VAL A 279 7.15 -29.40 -7.50
N ALA A 280 7.58 -28.49 -6.62
CA ALA A 280 8.97 -28.05 -6.54
C ALA A 280 9.91 -29.19 -6.10
N LEU A 281 9.47 -30.05 -5.16
CA LEU A 281 10.22 -31.23 -4.73
C LEU A 281 10.36 -32.24 -5.87
N GLU A 282 9.29 -32.51 -6.62
CA GLU A 282 9.34 -33.38 -7.81
C GLU A 282 10.36 -32.87 -8.83
N ARG A 283 10.31 -31.56 -9.13
CA ARG A 283 11.28 -30.91 -10.01
C ARG A 283 12.71 -31.03 -9.48
N SER A 284 12.91 -30.82 -8.19
CA SER A 284 14.24 -30.90 -7.56
C SER A 284 14.85 -32.31 -7.64
N ASN A 285 14.00 -33.34 -7.52
CA ASN A 285 14.46 -34.73 -7.53
C ASN A 285 14.69 -35.28 -8.94
N ASN A 286 13.87 -34.89 -9.90
CA ASN A 286 13.81 -35.52 -11.24
C ASN A 286 14.13 -34.52 -12.38
N GLY A 287 14.57 -33.31 -12.07
CA GLY A 287 14.92 -32.26 -13.02
C GLY A 287 13.71 -31.45 -13.50
N GLU A 288 13.99 -30.40 -14.27
CA GLU A 288 12.98 -29.51 -14.85
C GLU A 288 11.93 -30.27 -15.68
N PHE A 289 10.72 -29.76 -15.70
CA PHE A 289 9.66 -30.26 -16.59
C PHE A 289 9.97 -29.85 -18.03
N LYS A 290 9.98 -30.82 -18.94
CA LYS A 290 10.38 -30.59 -20.33
C LYS A 290 9.19 -30.16 -21.22
N SER A 291 7.98 -30.45 -20.80
CA SER A 291 6.74 -30.16 -21.51
C SER A 291 5.54 -30.26 -20.59
N VAL A 292 4.39 -29.84 -21.06
CA VAL A 292 3.10 -30.02 -20.37
C VAL A 292 2.81 -31.51 -20.11
N ASP A 293 3.12 -32.38 -21.07
CA ASP A 293 2.97 -33.84 -20.92
C ASP A 293 3.86 -34.40 -19.82
N ASP A 294 5.12 -33.98 -19.77
CA ASP A 294 6.07 -34.40 -18.74
C ASP A 294 5.60 -33.96 -17.35
N PHE A 295 5.13 -32.70 -17.23
CA PHE A 295 4.53 -32.21 -15.99
C PHE A 295 3.35 -33.09 -15.57
N CYS A 296 2.37 -33.31 -16.46
CA CYS A 296 1.17 -34.07 -16.16
C CYS A 296 1.43 -35.53 -15.78
N LYS A 297 2.49 -36.14 -16.32
CA LYS A 297 2.89 -37.50 -15.98
C LYS A 297 3.57 -37.62 -14.63
N ARG A 298 4.24 -36.57 -14.18
CA ARG A 298 5.08 -36.59 -12.97
C ARG A 298 4.35 -36.14 -11.73
N VAL A 299 3.44 -35.15 -11.84
CA VAL A 299 2.72 -34.61 -10.68
C VAL A 299 1.61 -35.52 -10.19
N ASP A 300 1.24 -35.39 -8.93
CA ASP A 300 0.18 -36.17 -8.30
C ASP A 300 -1.12 -35.38 -8.22
N SER A 301 -2.23 -36.04 -8.63
CA SER A 301 -3.59 -35.49 -8.60
C SER A 301 -4.06 -35.07 -7.19
N LYS A 302 -3.44 -35.58 -6.14
CA LYS A 302 -3.68 -35.19 -4.76
C LYS A 302 -3.28 -33.73 -4.50
N TYR A 303 -2.22 -33.25 -5.13
CA TYR A 303 -1.67 -31.91 -4.95
C TYR A 303 -2.07 -30.94 -6.06
N VAL A 304 -2.20 -31.45 -7.30
CA VAL A 304 -2.56 -30.65 -8.48
C VAL A 304 -4.00 -30.94 -8.91
N ASN A 305 -4.94 -30.19 -8.36
CA ASN A 305 -6.33 -30.23 -8.74
C ASN A 305 -6.66 -29.14 -9.79
N ARG A 306 -7.92 -29.14 -10.29
CA ARG A 306 -8.39 -28.18 -11.30
C ARG A 306 -8.08 -26.73 -10.94
N ARG A 307 -8.42 -26.31 -9.73
CA ARG A 307 -8.25 -24.90 -9.32
C ARG A 307 -6.78 -24.47 -9.28
N VAL A 308 -5.92 -25.36 -8.78
CA VAL A 308 -4.47 -25.11 -8.74
C VAL A 308 -3.93 -24.98 -10.16
N LEU A 309 -4.23 -25.94 -11.04
CA LEU A 309 -3.71 -25.96 -12.40
C LEU A 309 -4.20 -24.75 -13.21
N GLU A 310 -5.50 -24.47 -13.16
CA GLU A 310 -6.11 -23.31 -13.81
C GLU A 310 -5.47 -21.99 -13.35
N SER A 311 -5.32 -21.82 -12.03
CA SER A 311 -4.72 -20.59 -11.48
C SER A 311 -3.26 -20.42 -11.90
N LEU A 312 -2.48 -21.49 -11.92
CA LEU A 312 -1.08 -21.46 -12.37
C LEU A 312 -0.95 -21.17 -13.88
N ILE A 313 -1.85 -21.70 -14.72
CA ILE A 313 -1.88 -21.39 -16.15
C ILE A 313 -2.19 -19.91 -16.36
N LYS A 314 -3.24 -19.39 -15.73
CA LYS A 314 -3.70 -18.01 -15.89
C LYS A 314 -2.67 -16.97 -15.46
N VAL A 315 -1.84 -17.27 -14.45
CA VAL A 315 -0.76 -16.37 -14.02
C VAL A 315 0.55 -16.55 -14.79
N GLY A 316 0.56 -17.43 -15.79
CA GLY A 316 1.71 -17.63 -16.67
C GLY A 316 2.79 -18.55 -16.14
N ALA A 317 2.51 -19.37 -15.11
CA ALA A 317 3.50 -20.31 -14.58
C ALA A 317 3.95 -21.38 -15.60
N PHE A 318 3.21 -21.57 -16.69
CA PHE A 318 3.47 -22.49 -17.78
C PHE A 318 3.82 -21.81 -19.11
N ASP A 319 4.07 -20.49 -19.13
CA ASP A 319 4.34 -19.72 -20.37
C ASP A 319 5.53 -20.26 -21.18
N GLU A 320 6.44 -20.99 -20.54
CA GLU A 320 7.58 -21.68 -21.18
C GLU A 320 7.11 -22.80 -22.13
N PHE A 321 5.95 -23.42 -21.88
CA PHE A 321 5.46 -24.56 -22.63
C PHE A 321 4.43 -24.20 -23.70
N GLY A 322 3.87 -23.02 -23.66
CA GLY A 322 2.88 -22.56 -24.63
C GLY A 322 2.14 -21.32 -24.18
N GLU A 323 1.30 -20.85 -25.06
CA GLU A 323 0.47 -19.67 -24.85
C GLU A 323 -0.66 -19.98 -23.84
N ARG A 324 -1.00 -19.01 -22.96
CA ARG A 324 -1.94 -19.22 -21.83
C ARG A 324 -3.33 -19.70 -22.28
N GLY A 325 -3.86 -19.16 -23.39
CA GLY A 325 -5.15 -19.58 -23.94
C GLY A 325 -5.12 -21.01 -24.45
N ALA A 326 -4.06 -21.41 -25.16
CA ALA A 326 -3.87 -22.77 -25.63
C ALA A 326 -3.74 -23.78 -24.47
N LEU A 327 -3.01 -23.39 -23.42
CA LEU A 327 -2.88 -24.18 -22.19
C LEU A 327 -4.22 -24.28 -21.43
N TYR A 328 -4.99 -23.21 -21.41
CA TYR A 328 -6.30 -23.17 -20.76
C TYR A 328 -7.31 -24.05 -21.50
N ASP A 329 -7.31 -24.05 -22.84
CA ASP A 329 -8.12 -24.97 -23.65
C ASP A 329 -7.76 -26.43 -23.40
N ALA A 330 -6.49 -26.73 -23.13
CA ALA A 330 -5.99 -28.08 -22.85
C ALA A 330 -6.23 -28.55 -21.40
N LEU A 331 -6.75 -27.70 -20.51
CA LEU A 331 -6.89 -27.95 -19.07
C LEU A 331 -7.56 -29.29 -18.74
N GLU A 332 -8.65 -29.66 -19.43
CA GLU A 332 -9.35 -30.94 -19.18
C GLU A 332 -8.48 -32.15 -19.56
N SER A 333 -7.74 -32.06 -20.65
CA SER A 333 -6.83 -33.11 -21.10
C SER A 333 -5.65 -33.27 -20.13
N MET A 334 -5.11 -32.14 -19.61
CA MET A 334 -4.08 -32.14 -18.59
C MET A 334 -4.56 -32.84 -17.31
N LEU A 335 -5.74 -32.49 -16.81
CA LEU A 335 -6.34 -33.08 -15.61
C LEU A 335 -6.62 -34.59 -15.78
N ALA A 336 -7.14 -35.00 -16.95
CA ALA A 336 -7.37 -36.39 -17.24
C ALA A 336 -6.04 -37.20 -17.22
N THR A 337 -4.98 -36.65 -17.79
CA THR A 337 -3.65 -37.25 -17.78
C THR A 337 -3.10 -37.37 -16.36
N ILE A 338 -3.14 -36.30 -15.55
CA ILE A 338 -2.70 -36.31 -14.16
C ILE A 338 -3.44 -37.39 -13.35
N GLN A 339 -4.76 -37.47 -13.50
CA GLN A 339 -5.58 -38.46 -12.80
C GLN A 339 -5.27 -39.89 -13.22
N LEU A 340 -5.06 -40.13 -14.52
CA LEU A 340 -4.70 -41.45 -15.05
C LEU A 340 -3.34 -41.90 -14.50
N GLU A 341 -2.33 -41.04 -14.60
CA GLU A 341 -0.97 -41.35 -14.13
C GLU A 341 -0.91 -41.57 -12.62
N SER A 342 -1.66 -40.75 -11.84
CA SER A 342 -1.75 -40.96 -10.40
C SER A 342 -2.36 -42.32 -10.05
N ARG A 343 -3.43 -42.74 -10.75
CA ARG A 343 -4.06 -44.06 -10.55
C ARG A 343 -3.12 -45.23 -10.93
N ILE A 344 -2.35 -45.08 -12.01
CA ILE A 344 -1.35 -46.08 -12.42
C ILE A 344 -0.27 -46.23 -11.34
N ARG A 345 0.25 -45.13 -10.84
CA ARG A 345 1.23 -45.15 -9.73
C ARG A 345 0.67 -45.80 -8.46
N ASP A 346 -0.53 -45.45 -8.05
CA ASP A 346 -1.18 -45.96 -6.84
C ASP A 346 -1.51 -47.45 -6.94
N SER A 347 -1.84 -47.95 -8.15
CA SER A 347 -2.16 -49.36 -8.38
C SER A 347 -0.94 -50.26 -8.51
N GLY A 348 0.29 -49.70 -8.65
CA GLY A 348 1.51 -50.47 -8.91
C GLY A 348 1.51 -51.19 -10.27
N GLN A 349 0.56 -50.86 -11.17
CA GLN A 349 0.50 -51.47 -12.51
C GLN A 349 1.50 -50.77 -13.43
N THR A 350 2.44 -51.57 -13.96
CA THR A 350 3.32 -51.16 -15.06
C THR A 350 2.49 -51.13 -16.37
N ARG A 351 2.69 -50.13 -17.22
CA ARG A 351 2.04 -50.10 -18.55
C ARG A 351 2.48 -51.30 -19.36
N MET A 352 1.50 -52.05 -19.88
CA MET A 352 1.72 -53.25 -20.68
C MET A 352 2.52 -52.97 -21.98
N PHE A 353 2.60 -51.70 -22.40
CA PHE A 353 3.35 -51.25 -23.60
C PHE A 353 4.80 -50.81 -23.32
N GLU A 354 5.21 -50.65 -22.07
CA GLU A 354 6.60 -50.32 -21.75
C GLU A 354 7.53 -51.56 -21.79
N LEU A 355 6.97 -52.76 -21.73
CA LEU A 355 7.71 -54.02 -21.78
C LEU A 355 8.13 -54.46 -23.20
N ASP A 356 7.56 -53.86 -24.28
CA ASP A 356 7.76 -54.31 -25.67
C ASP A 356 8.33 -53.24 -26.62
N SER A 357 8.67 -52.07 -26.13
CA SER A 357 9.30 -51.01 -26.95
C SER A 357 10.81 -51.12 -26.90
N GLY A 358 11.36 -51.89 -27.83
CA GLY A 358 12.71 -51.62 -28.32
C GLY A 358 12.82 -50.17 -28.82
N PRO A 359 14.01 -49.68 -29.22
CA PRO A 359 14.26 -48.27 -29.48
C PRO A 359 13.60 -47.72 -30.75
N ASN A 360 12.26 -47.81 -30.83
CA ASN A 360 11.47 -47.14 -31.84
C ASN A 360 10.57 -46.07 -31.19
N GLU A 361 10.99 -44.85 -31.29
CA GLU A 361 10.41 -43.61 -30.74
C GLU A 361 9.01 -43.25 -31.29
N ASN A 362 8.28 -44.09 -31.99
CA ASN A 362 7.06 -43.74 -32.71
C ASN A 362 5.74 -44.38 -32.23
N ALA A 363 5.70 -44.97 -31.02
CA ALA A 363 4.43 -45.45 -30.42
C ALA A 363 4.10 -44.68 -29.15
N SER A 364 4.30 -43.38 -29.15
CA SER A 364 3.84 -42.50 -28.09
C SER A 364 2.33 -42.25 -28.26
N ALA A 365 1.56 -42.58 -27.24
CA ALA A 365 0.19 -42.10 -27.12
C ALA A 365 0.16 -40.59 -27.42
N ALA A 366 -0.83 -40.15 -28.17
CA ALA A 366 -0.96 -38.75 -28.58
C ALA A 366 -0.82 -37.83 -27.36
N GLY A 367 0.27 -37.07 -27.31
CA GLY A 367 0.52 -36.11 -26.25
C GLY A 367 -0.57 -35.04 -26.18
N ILE A 368 -0.57 -34.24 -25.14
CA ILE A 368 -1.49 -33.08 -25.02
C ILE A 368 -1.23 -32.13 -26.18
N VAL A 369 -2.23 -31.99 -27.06
CA VAL A 369 -2.16 -31.09 -28.21
C VAL A 369 -2.66 -29.73 -27.77
N LEU A 370 -1.79 -28.72 -27.89
CA LEU A 370 -2.16 -27.33 -27.64
C LEU A 370 -2.83 -26.74 -28.89
N SER A 371 -3.85 -25.94 -28.70
CA SER A 371 -4.52 -25.17 -29.75
C SER A 371 -3.66 -23.99 -30.19
N ASP A 372 -4.02 -23.31 -31.28
CA ASP A 372 -3.43 -22.04 -31.69
C ASP A 372 -4.11 -20.84 -31.01
N SER A 373 -4.83 -21.07 -29.93
CA SER A 373 -5.56 -20.05 -29.16
C SER A 373 -4.59 -19.06 -28.53
N GLN A 374 -4.86 -17.77 -28.70
CA GLN A 374 -4.11 -16.70 -28.08
C GLN A 374 -4.99 -15.93 -27.11
N THR A 375 -4.45 -15.62 -25.92
CA THR A 375 -5.17 -14.82 -24.94
C THR A 375 -4.94 -13.34 -25.21
N PRO A 376 -6.00 -12.53 -25.36
CA PRO A 376 -5.84 -11.08 -25.44
C PRO A 376 -5.12 -10.54 -24.21
N PHE A 377 -4.23 -9.57 -24.40
CA PHE A 377 -3.43 -9.01 -23.30
C PHE A 377 -4.30 -8.45 -22.15
N ALA A 378 -5.46 -7.86 -22.48
CA ALA A 378 -6.41 -7.37 -21.48
C ALA A 378 -6.94 -8.51 -20.57
N GLU A 379 -7.19 -9.69 -21.12
CA GLU A 379 -7.64 -10.86 -20.37
C GLU A 379 -6.52 -11.43 -19.48
N ILE A 380 -5.28 -11.41 -19.96
CA ILE A 380 -4.10 -11.76 -19.14
C ILE A 380 -4.02 -10.84 -17.90
N ILE A 381 -4.21 -9.55 -18.09
CA ILE A 381 -4.19 -8.57 -17.01
C ILE A 381 -5.34 -8.79 -16.01
N GLU A 382 -6.52 -9.14 -16.50
CA GLU A 382 -7.66 -9.47 -15.64
C GLU A 382 -7.39 -10.75 -14.80
N TRP A 383 -6.82 -11.79 -15.41
CA TRP A 383 -6.43 -13.01 -14.71
C TRP A 383 -5.36 -12.74 -13.63
N GLU A 384 -4.36 -11.96 -13.96
CA GLU A 384 -3.32 -11.58 -12.99
C GLU A 384 -3.90 -10.74 -11.84
N GLU A 385 -4.76 -9.78 -12.13
CA GLU A 385 -5.42 -8.96 -11.11
C GLU A 385 -6.31 -9.80 -10.19
N GLU A 386 -7.06 -10.77 -10.74
CA GLU A 386 -7.89 -11.68 -9.96
C GLU A 386 -7.07 -12.61 -9.05
N LEU A 387 -5.97 -13.17 -9.57
CA LEU A 387 -5.24 -14.26 -8.95
C LEU A 387 -4.00 -13.82 -8.15
N LEU A 388 -3.36 -12.72 -8.53
CA LEU A 388 -2.20 -12.14 -7.85
C LEU A 388 -2.55 -10.85 -7.11
N GLY A 389 -3.67 -10.20 -7.47
CA GLY A 389 -4.02 -8.86 -7.00
C GLY A 389 -3.12 -7.76 -7.58
N LEU A 390 -2.38 -8.06 -8.64
CA LEU A 390 -1.47 -7.12 -9.31
C LEU A 390 -1.35 -7.47 -10.81
N LYS A 391 -1.02 -6.48 -11.63
CA LYS A 391 -0.89 -6.59 -13.09
C LYS A 391 0.58 -6.83 -13.46
N LEU A 392 1.09 -8.02 -13.17
CA LEU A 392 2.51 -8.33 -13.23
C LEU A 392 3.08 -8.17 -14.65
N SER A 393 2.38 -8.67 -15.66
CA SER A 393 2.79 -8.55 -17.07
C SER A 393 2.85 -7.09 -17.53
N ALA A 394 1.93 -6.25 -17.07
CA ALA A 394 1.97 -4.81 -17.34
C ALA A 394 3.18 -4.13 -16.66
N MET A 395 3.52 -4.56 -15.44
CA MET A 395 4.68 -4.01 -14.70
C MET A 395 6.03 -4.41 -15.31
N THR A 396 6.12 -5.61 -15.88
CA THR A 396 7.35 -6.10 -16.53
C THR A 396 7.54 -5.52 -17.92
N GLN A 397 6.48 -5.24 -18.65
CA GLN A 397 6.56 -4.51 -19.93
C GLN A 397 7.01 -3.05 -19.76
N THR A 398 6.84 -2.45 -18.57
CA THR A 398 7.41 -1.12 -18.26
C THR A 398 8.94 -1.13 -18.09
N ALA A 399 9.58 -2.30 -18.06
CA ALA A 399 11.03 -2.46 -18.11
C ALA A 399 11.60 -2.49 -19.55
N ALA A 400 10.77 -2.27 -20.57
CA ALA A 400 11.26 -1.91 -21.90
C ALA A 400 12.13 -0.64 -21.80
N PRO A 401 13.19 -0.51 -22.63
CA PRO A 401 14.17 0.56 -22.51
C PRO A 401 13.47 1.91 -22.39
N VAL A 402 14.06 2.80 -21.60
CA VAL A 402 13.61 4.20 -21.47
C VAL A 402 13.44 4.74 -22.89
N ILE A 403 12.24 4.56 -23.43
CA ILE A 403 11.89 5.21 -24.68
C ILE A 403 11.86 6.68 -24.28
N ASN A 404 12.69 7.49 -24.91
CA ASN A 404 12.75 8.93 -24.74
C ASN A 404 11.34 9.52 -24.94
N GLY A 405 10.50 9.36 -23.90
CA GLY A 405 9.24 10.05 -23.79
C GLY A 405 9.53 11.49 -23.44
N ILE A 406 8.79 12.39 -24.02
CA ILE A 406 8.84 13.80 -23.68
C ILE A 406 8.55 13.90 -22.18
N SER A 407 9.45 14.53 -21.40
CA SER A 407 9.27 14.77 -19.97
C SER A 407 8.15 15.77 -19.72
N LEU A 408 7.52 15.75 -18.55
CA LEU A 408 6.54 16.76 -18.15
C LEU A 408 7.10 18.18 -18.23
N ASP A 409 8.35 18.38 -17.82
CA ASP A 409 9.05 19.66 -17.96
C ASP A 409 9.14 20.13 -19.42
N SER A 410 9.26 19.19 -20.37
CA SER A 410 9.24 19.50 -21.79
C SER A 410 7.83 19.83 -22.30
N LEU A 411 6.79 19.19 -21.73
CA LEU A 411 5.39 19.49 -22.05
C LEU A 411 4.98 20.88 -21.57
N ASP A 412 5.44 21.31 -20.39
CA ASP A 412 5.17 22.66 -19.85
C ASP A 412 5.82 23.77 -20.70
N THR A 413 6.87 23.47 -21.42
CA THR A 413 7.54 24.41 -22.33
C THR A 413 6.94 24.45 -23.74
N MET A 414 6.07 23.51 -24.10
CA MET A 414 5.44 23.44 -25.42
C MET A 414 4.33 24.47 -25.58
N LYS A 415 4.18 24.98 -26.79
CA LYS A 415 3.10 25.92 -27.11
C LYS A 415 1.74 25.25 -26.98
N ILE A 416 0.79 25.97 -26.38
CA ILE A 416 -0.62 25.56 -26.30
C ILE A 416 -1.15 25.30 -27.70
N GLY A 417 -1.76 24.13 -27.90
CA GLY A 417 -2.33 23.70 -29.18
C GLY A 417 -1.41 22.79 -30.00
N SER A 418 -0.17 22.54 -29.57
CA SER A 418 0.73 21.60 -30.25
C SER A 418 0.19 20.17 -30.20
N ASP A 419 0.35 19.44 -31.29
CA ASP A 419 0.15 17.99 -31.32
C ASP A 419 1.32 17.30 -30.64
N VAL A 420 1.02 16.42 -29.71
CA VAL A 420 2.00 15.74 -28.88
C VAL A 420 1.68 14.25 -28.80
N SER A 421 2.70 13.44 -28.89
CA SER A 421 2.59 12.01 -28.61
C SER A 421 3.53 11.65 -27.47
N VAL A 422 2.95 11.11 -26.39
CA VAL A 422 3.66 10.82 -25.14
C VAL A 422 3.42 9.38 -24.73
N ILE A 423 4.37 8.80 -23.99
CA ILE A 423 4.16 7.50 -23.36
C ILE A 423 3.87 7.74 -21.89
N GLY A 424 2.69 7.30 -21.45
CA GLY A 424 2.23 7.43 -20.08
C GLY A 424 1.42 6.22 -19.65
N ILE A 425 1.25 6.07 -18.35
CA ILE A 425 0.43 5.01 -17.74
C ILE A 425 -0.82 5.65 -17.18
N ILE A 426 -2.00 5.22 -17.62
CA ILE A 426 -3.26 5.66 -17.05
C ILE A 426 -3.40 5.01 -15.66
N GLN A 427 -3.36 5.83 -14.61
CA GLN A 427 -3.52 5.37 -13.23
C GLN A 427 -4.99 5.16 -12.86
N SER A 428 -5.84 6.06 -13.34
CA SER A 428 -7.29 6.00 -13.11
C SER A 428 -8.05 6.69 -14.23
N LYS A 429 -9.25 6.20 -14.50
CA LYS A 429 -10.19 6.82 -15.46
C LYS A 429 -11.55 7.06 -14.82
N PHE A 430 -12.08 8.25 -15.04
CA PHE A 430 -13.38 8.66 -14.53
C PHE A 430 -14.31 9.01 -15.69
N LYS A 431 -15.45 8.32 -15.78
CA LYS A 431 -16.51 8.69 -16.74
C LYS A 431 -17.31 9.86 -16.18
N GLY A 432 -17.50 10.88 -17.00
CA GLY A 432 -18.36 12.02 -16.71
C GLY A 432 -19.26 12.33 -17.89
N VAL A 433 -20.24 13.20 -17.68
CA VAL A 433 -21.20 13.60 -18.72
C VAL A 433 -21.11 15.11 -18.94
N THR A 434 -21.07 15.55 -20.20
CA THR A 434 -20.99 16.97 -20.55
C THR A 434 -22.29 17.68 -20.25
N LYS A 435 -22.23 18.84 -19.57
CA LYS A 435 -23.42 19.66 -19.19
C LYS A 435 -24.23 20.14 -20.40
N SER A 436 -23.60 20.32 -21.56
CA SER A 436 -24.25 20.95 -22.74
C SER A 436 -24.99 19.96 -23.62
N LYS A 437 -24.53 18.73 -23.75
CA LYS A 437 -25.07 17.72 -24.70
C LYS A 437 -25.40 16.39 -24.06
N ASN A 438 -25.15 16.22 -22.76
CA ASN A 438 -25.32 14.96 -22.03
C ASN A 438 -24.56 13.78 -22.69
N GLU A 439 -23.38 14.02 -23.23
CA GLU A 439 -22.51 13.04 -23.85
C GLU A 439 -21.36 12.63 -22.92
N GLU A 440 -20.99 11.36 -22.91
CA GLU A 440 -19.93 10.83 -22.06
C GLU A 440 -18.54 11.32 -22.47
N TYR A 441 -17.68 11.60 -21.49
CA TYR A 441 -16.26 11.88 -21.65
C TYR A 441 -15.46 11.12 -20.58
N LEU A 442 -14.13 10.93 -20.80
CA LEU A 442 -13.23 10.39 -19.78
C LEU A 442 -12.30 11.49 -19.27
N ARG A 443 -12.08 11.49 -17.96
CA ARG A 443 -10.94 12.12 -17.32
C ARG A 443 -9.95 11.04 -16.97
N LEU A 444 -8.70 11.20 -17.35
CA LEU A 444 -7.61 10.27 -17.14
C LEU A 444 -6.57 10.91 -16.22
N ASP A 445 -6.13 10.19 -15.21
CA ASP A 445 -4.94 10.55 -14.45
C ASP A 445 -3.77 9.76 -15.03
N ILE A 446 -2.86 10.45 -15.72
CA ILE A 446 -1.77 9.84 -16.49
C ILE A 446 -0.47 10.07 -15.75
N LYS A 447 0.26 8.98 -15.47
CA LYS A 447 1.59 9.00 -14.86
C LYS A 447 2.66 8.97 -15.94
N PHE A 448 3.60 9.90 -15.86
CA PHE A 448 4.85 9.96 -16.63
C PHE A 448 6.04 9.58 -15.75
N ALA A 449 7.23 9.54 -16.34
CA ALA A 449 8.46 9.22 -15.61
C ALA A 449 8.78 10.25 -14.50
N ASP A 450 8.43 11.51 -14.73
CA ASP A 450 8.77 12.70 -13.93
C ASP A 450 7.57 13.37 -13.26
N GLY A 451 6.35 12.78 -13.32
CA GLY A 451 5.17 13.32 -12.63
C GLY A 451 3.84 12.81 -13.17
N ASN A 452 2.76 13.48 -12.82
CA ASN A 452 1.40 13.13 -13.21
C ASN A 452 0.73 14.30 -13.93
N MET A 453 -0.10 14.01 -14.94
CA MET A 453 -0.90 15.00 -15.65
C MET A 453 -2.34 14.50 -15.85
N THR A 454 -3.30 15.41 -15.80
CA THR A 454 -4.70 15.09 -16.12
C THR A 454 -4.93 15.14 -17.63
N GLY A 455 -5.44 14.04 -18.19
CA GLY A 455 -5.89 13.94 -19.58
C GLY A 455 -7.41 13.96 -19.70
N TRP A 456 -7.91 14.40 -20.86
CA TRP A 456 -9.35 14.46 -21.16
C TRP A 456 -9.62 13.84 -22.52
N VAL A 457 -10.49 12.83 -22.58
CA VAL A 457 -10.99 12.24 -23.82
C VAL A 457 -12.41 12.72 -24.05
N TRP A 458 -12.59 13.58 -25.01
CA TRP A 458 -13.89 14.17 -25.31
C TRP A 458 -14.82 13.21 -26.08
N PRO A 459 -16.14 13.39 -26.04
CA PRO A 459 -17.12 12.47 -26.62
C PRO A 459 -16.88 12.10 -28.09
N GLN A 460 -16.32 13.01 -28.87
CA GLN A 460 -16.01 12.78 -30.28
C GLN A 460 -14.96 11.69 -30.47
N ASN A 461 -13.92 11.74 -29.63
CA ASN A 461 -12.81 10.78 -29.66
C ASN A 461 -13.17 9.51 -28.90
N LEU A 462 -13.89 9.63 -27.78
CA LEU A 462 -14.27 8.50 -26.94
C LEU A 462 -15.09 7.44 -27.69
N LYS A 463 -16.03 7.86 -28.53
CA LYS A 463 -16.85 6.95 -29.35
C LYS A 463 -16.05 6.02 -30.27
N GLN A 464 -14.83 6.46 -30.66
CA GLN A 464 -13.97 5.70 -31.58
C GLN A 464 -12.82 4.99 -30.85
N THR A 465 -12.51 5.40 -29.63
CA THR A 465 -11.29 4.98 -28.91
C THR A 465 -11.56 4.38 -27.52
N GLU A 466 -12.81 4.09 -27.16
CA GLU A 466 -13.18 3.65 -25.82
C GLU A 466 -12.35 2.44 -25.33
N ILE A 467 -12.08 1.48 -26.23
CA ILE A 467 -11.32 0.26 -25.92
C ILE A 467 -9.81 0.52 -25.70
N GLN A 468 -9.30 1.65 -26.17
CA GLN A 468 -7.85 1.96 -26.13
C GLN A 468 -7.40 2.47 -24.74
N TRP A 469 -8.33 2.96 -23.90
CA TRP A 469 -8.00 3.61 -22.63
C TRP A 469 -7.93 2.57 -21.50
N VAL A 470 -6.81 1.83 -21.45
CA VAL A 470 -6.59 0.76 -20.47
C VAL A 470 -5.73 1.28 -19.32
N GLU A 471 -6.17 1.03 -18.08
CA GLU A 471 -5.43 1.41 -16.87
C GLU A 471 -4.27 0.46 -16.59
N GLY A 472 -3.20 1.00 -16.02
CA GLY A 472 -2.07 0.22 -15.51
C GLY A 472 -1.05 -0.23 -16.55
N ILE A 473 -1.25 0.04 -17.83
CA ILE A 473 -0.29 -0.28 -18.90
C ILE A 473 0.31 0.99 -19.53
N PRO A 474 1.57 0.94 -19.99
CA PRO A 474 2.13 2.03 -20.78
C PRO A 474 1.42 2.11 -22.13
N LEU A 475 0.94 3.30 -22.45
CA LEU A 475 0.27 3.60 -23.71
C LEU A 475 0.96 4.78 -24.39
N ARG A 476 1.07 4.73 -25.72
CA ARG A 476 1.40 5.91 -26.52
C ARG A 476 0.12 6.73 -26.69
N ILE A 477 0.04 7.85 -26.00
CA ILE A 477 -1.12 8.74 -25.98
C ILE A 477 -0.83 9.93 -26.87
N SER A 478 -1.61 10.08 -27.92
CA SER A 478 -1.53 11.20 -28.86
C SER A 478 -2.66 12.19 -28.61
N GLY A 479 -2.35 13.47 -28.69
CA GLY A 479 -3.34 14.52 -28.45
C GLY A 479 -2.73 15.92 -28.43
N LYS A 480 -3.45 16.90 -27.86
CA LYS A 480 -3.07 18.31 -27.85
C LYS A 480 -2.94 18.86 -26.44
N ILE A 481 -1.91 19.67 -26.22
CA ILE A 481 -1.81 20.43 -24.97
C ILE A 481 -2.79 21.57 -24.99
N ARG A 482 -3.57 21.69 -23.93
CA ARG A 482 -4.53 22.77 -23.70
C ARG A 482 -4.26 23.41 -22.35
N GLN A 483 -4.76 24.62 -22.17
CA GLN A 483 -4.74 25.31 -20.87
C GLN A 483 -6.15 25.38 -20.32
N ARG A 484 -6.30 25.07 -19.03
CA ARG A 484 -7.56 25.23 -18.32
C ARG A 484 -7.27 25.90 -16.97
N GLY A 485 -7.55 27.20 -16.89
CA GLY A 485 -7.06 28.03 -15.79
C GLY A 485 -5.54 28.23 -15.92
N ASP A 486 -4.83 28.11 -14.81
CA ASP A 486 -3.36 28.27 -14.77
C ASP A 486 -2.60 26.96 -14.95
N GLU A 487 -3.29 25.82 -15.10
CA GLU A 487 -2.67 24.51 -15.24
C GLU A 487 -2.75 23.97 -16.68
N PRO A 488 -1.66 23.39 -17.21
CA PRO A 488 -1.68 22.67 -18.47
C PRO A 488 -2.50 21.38 -18.30
N ASN A 489 -3.26 21.02 -19.35
CA ASN A 489 -3.95 19.75 -19.42
C ASN A 489 -3.80 19.12 -20.81
N PHE A 490 -3.99 17.80 -20.89
CA PHE A 490 -3.80 17.04 -22.10
C PHE A 490 -5.14 16.61 -22.69
N GLN A 491 -5.46 17.11 -23.87
CA GLN A 491 -6.61 16.65 -24.63
C GLN A 491 -6.21 15.41 -25.41
N CYS A 492 -6.56 14.23 -24.88
CA CYS A 492 -6.22 12.94 -25.46
C CYS A 492 -7.13 12.63 -26.66
N GLU A 493 -6.56 12.25 -27.77
CA GLU A 493 -7.28 11.93 -29.01
C GLU A 493 -7.26 10.42 -29.30
N ARG A 494 -6.12 9.75 -29.07
CA ARG A 494 -5.93 8.32 -29.31
C ARG A 494 -4.89 7.74 -28.36
N ALA A 495 -5.02 6.44 -28.07
CA ALA A 495 -4.01 5.67 -27.38
C ALA A 495 -3.72 4.38 -28.15
N ASP A 496 -2.45 4.07 -28.33
CA ASP A 496 -1.98 2.86 -28.99
C ASP A 496 -0.98 2.12 -28.07
N ASN A 497 -0.82 0.82 -28.26
CA ASN A 497 0.25 0.10 -27.61
C ASN A 497 1.61 0.63 -28.10
N PRO A 498 2.59 0.86 -27.20
CA PRO A 498 3.92 1.26 -27.63
C PRO A 498 4.54 0.14 -28.47
N VAL A 499 5.06 0.48 -29.64
CA VAL A 499 5.70 -0.47 -30.52
C VAL A 499 6.99 -1.00 -29.88
N THR A 500 7.21 -2.31 -29.91
CA THR A 500 8.23 -3.01 -29.13
C THR A 500 9.52 -3.31 -29.87
N THR A 501 9.76 -2.77 -31.09
CA THR A 501 11.00 -3.04 -31.81
C THR A 501 11.93 -1.81 -31.86
N PRO A 502 13.25 -1.97 -31.61
CA PRO A 502 14.21 -0.87 -31.63
C PRO A 502 14.35 -0.16 -32.99
N GLU A 503 13.97 -0.82 -34.09
CA GLU A 503 14.08 -0.27 -35.43
C GLU A 503 12.95 0.67 -35.84
N GLU A 504 11.79 0.60 -35.16
CA GLU A 504 10.65 1.49 -35.40
C GLU A 504 10.70 2.77 -34.56
N VAL A 505 11.46 2.76 -33.46
CA VAL A 505 11.63 3.92 -32.57
C VAL A 505 12.37 5.07 -33.24
N ASP A 506 13.28 4.77 -34.17
CA ASP A 506 14.09 5.78 -34.86
C ASP A 506 13.37 6.47 -36.05
N ARG A 507 12.24 5.90 -36.50
CA ARG A 507 11.48 6.48 -37.63
C ARG A 507 10.39 7.47 -37.22
N ASP A 508 9.92 7.40 -35.99
CA ASP A 508 8.82 8.24 -35.51
C ASP A 508 9.29 9.49 -34.72
N ILE A 509 10.61 9.69 -34.57
CA ILE A 509 11.19 10.88 -33.95
C ILE A 509 11.76 11.80 -35.04
N VAL A 510 10.90 12.28 -35.91
CA VAL A 510 11.21 13.45 -36.72
C VAL A 510 10.35 14.60 -36.22
N PRO A 511 10.91 15.65 -35.64
CA PRO A 511 10.17 16.88 -35.45
C PRO A 511 9.93 17.45 -36.85
N ILE A 512 8.69 17.48 -37.28
CA ILE A 512 8.30 18.26 -38.47
C ILE A 512 8.44 19.74 -38.09
N LEU A 513 9.64 20.25 -38.31
CA LEU A 513 9.92 21.67 -38.38
C LEU A 513 9.63 22.10 -39.82
N GLU A 514 8.37 22.20 -40.21
CA GLU A 514 7.98 23.03 -41.34
C GLU A 514 7.50 24.38 -40.82
N GLN A 515 8.16 25.40 -41.30
CA GLN A 515 7.81 26.80 -41.06
C GLN A 515 6.43 27.10 -41.62
N PRO A 516 5.53 27.79 -40.89
CA PRO A 516 4.26 28.19 -41.45
C PRO A 516 4.43 29.44 -42.30
N GLU A 517 4.00 29.36 -43.55
CA GLU A 517 3.68 30.54 -44.35
C GLU A 517 2.51 31.31 -43.66
N ILE A 518 2.75 32.58 -43.53
CA ILE A 518 1.82 33.59 -42.99
C ILE A 518 0.64 33.71 -43.95
N ASN A 519 -0.55 33.37 -43.48
CA ASN A 519 -1.77 33.83 -44.10
C ASN A 519 -2.65 34.52 -43.08
N THR A 520 -2.76 35.84 -43.22
CA THR A 520 -3.56 36.77 -42.45
C THR A 520 -5.04 36.59 -42.74
N GLY A 521 -5.83 36.27 -41.73
CA GLY A 521 -7.28 36.26 -41.81
C GLY A 521 -7.87 36.19 -40.39
N GLU A 522 -8.14 37.36 -39.82
CA GLU A 522 -8.91 37.49 -38.58
C GLU A 522 -10.33 36.94 -38.75
N PRO A 523 -10.86 36.30 -37.73
CA PRO A 523 -12.23 36.57 -37.35
C PRO A 523 -12.35 36.97 -35.87
N SER A 524 -13.03 38.07 -35.74
CA SER A 524 -13.59 38.76 -34.58
C SER A 524 -13.87 37.95 -33.31
N LEU A 525 -13.37 38.50 -32.21
CA LEU A 525 -13.80 38.26 -30.84
C LEU A 525 -15.26 38.61 -30.65
N GLU A 526 -16.10 37.63 -30.36
CA GLU A 526 -17.35 37.87 -29.65
C GLU A 526 -17.11 37.76 -28.14
N THR A 527 -17.22 38.88 -27.52
CA THR A 527 -17.24 39.10 -26.08
C THR A 527 -18.45 38.38 -25.47
N ILE A 528 -18.19 37.37 -24.66
CA ILE A 528 -19.20 36.78 -23.79
C ILE A 528 -19.10 37.47 -22.43
N THR A 529 -20.07 38.30 -22.18
CA THR A 529 -20.34 39.02 -20.93
C THR A 529 -20.55 38.06 -19.77
N ASP A 530 -19.92 38.40 -18.66
CA ASP A 530 -20.12 37.83 -17.33
C ASP A 530 -21.62 37.83 -16.94
N ALA A 531 -22.15 36.64 -16.69
CA ALA A 531 -23.35 36.45 -15.93
C ALA A 531 -22.98 35.96 -14.51
N PRO A 532 -23.62 36.47 -13.45
CA PRO A 532 -23.19 36.22 -12.08
C PRO A 532 -23.42 34.78 -11.70
N ILE A 533 -22.39 34.19 -11.06
CA ILE A 533 -22.41 32.86 -10.43
C ILE A 533 -23.47 32.89 -9.33
N GLN A 534 -24.62 32.29 -9.58
CA GLN A 534 -25.53 31.93 -8.50
C GLN A 534 -24.88 30.77 -7.73
N ASN A 535 -24.52 31.05 -6.48
CA ASN A 535 -24.18 30.04 -5.49
C ASN A 535 -25.38 29.10 -5.30
N GLU A 536 -25.41 27.98 -6.01
CA GLU A 536 -26.22 26.85 -5.58
C GLU A 536 -25.57 26.29 -4.32
N THR A 537 -26.20 26.55 -3.20
CA THR A 537 -25.93 25.90 -1.91
C THR A 537 -26.01 24.40 -2.12
N ILE A 538 -24.86 23.72 -2.02
CA ILE A 538 -24.79 22.25 -1.99
C ILE A 538 -25.58 21.83 -0.75
N ARG A 539 -26.79 21.29 -0.93
CA ARG A 539 -27.56 20.68 0.15
C ARG A 539 -26.79 19.46 0.64
N THR A 540 -26.29 19.50 1.86
CA THR A 540 -25.59 18.37 2.48
C THR A 540 -26.63 17.48 3.13
N GLU A 541 -26.89 16.32 2.53
CA GLU A 541 -27.74 15.28 3.13
C GLU A 541 -26.86 14.35 3.96
N ILE A 542 -27.27 14.09 5.20
CA ILE A 542 -26.58 13.19 6.13
C ILE A 542 -27.59 12.19 6.66
N MET A 543 -27.29 10.90 6.51
CA MET A 543 -28.04 9.82 7.14
C MET A 543 -27.46 9.53 8.53
N MET A 544 -28.26 9.60 9.56
CA MET A 544 -27.90 9.32 10.94
C MET A 544 -28.47 7.96 11.35
N ILE A 545 -27.62 7.03 11.76
CA ILE A 545 -27.99 5.70 12.25
C ILE A 545 -27.83 5.67 13.76
N LYS A 546 -28.89 5.34 14.47
CA LYS A 546 -28.88 5.24 15.93
C LYS A 546 -28.54 3.81 16.37
N LEU A 547 -27.61 3.71 17.29
CA LEU A 547 -27.24 2.47 17.97
C LEU A 547 -27.27 2.69 19.49
N GLU A 548 -27.71 1.71 20.24
CA GLU A 548 -27.60 1.69 21.69
C GLU A 548 -26.64 0.58 22.10
N GLU A 549 -25.65 0.91 22.95
CA GLU A 549 -24.73 -0.04 23.53
C GLU A 549 -25.49 -0.89 24.55
N THR A 550 -25.39 -2.21 24.43
CA THR A 550 -26.00 -3.19 25.33
C THR A 550 -24.94 -3.85 26.22
N GLU A 551 -25.34 -4.77 27.07
CA GLU A 551 -24.39 -5.58 27.85
C GLU A 551 -23.69 -6.66 27.00
N ASP A 552 -24.20 -6.94 25.80
CA ASP A 552 -23.60 -7.89 24.83
C ASP A 552 -22.80 -7.18 23.76
N SER A 553 -21.52 -6.97 24.05
CA SER A 553 -20.57 -6.32 23.12
C SER A 553 -20.35 -7.09 21.80
N ILE A 554 -20.64 -8.40 21.76
CA ILE A 554 -20.50 -9.23 20.56
C ILE A 554 -21.68 -8.97 19.63
N GLU A 555 -22.89 -8.89 20.19
CA GLU A 555 -24.11 -8.57 19.44
C GLU A 555 -24.05 -7.14 18.90
N ASP A 556 -23.57 -6.17 19.68
CA ASP A 556 -23.40 -4.77 19.27
C ASP A 556 -22.39 -4.64 18.13
N ALA A 557 -21.26 -5.34 18.21
CA ALA A 557 -20.27 -5.39 17.13
C ALA A 557 -20.81 -6.07 15.86
N HIS A 558 -21.68 -7.08 16.02
CA HIS A 558 -22.35 -7.74 14.89
C HIS A 558 -23.31 -6.77 14.19
N LYS A 559 -24.18 -6.08 14.93
CA LYS A 559 -25.12 -5.08 14.41
C LYS A 559 -24.40 -3.98 13.64
N LEU A 560 -23.29 -3.47 14.18
CA LEU A 560 -22.49 -2.45 13.52
C LEU A 560 -21.92 -2.95 12.17
N ARG A 561 -21.35 -4.17 12.13
CA ARG A 561 -20.78 -4.74 10.91
C ARG A 561 -21.85 -5.02 9.84
N GLU A 562 -22.97 -5.57 10.22
CA GLU A 562 -24.07 -5.85 9.30
C GLU A 562 -24.69 -4.57 8.76
N SER A 563 -24.81 -3.52 9.58
CA SER A 563 -25.23 -2.18 9.11
C SER A 563 -24.32 -1.65 8.02
N VAL A 564 -22.99 -1.75 8.18
CA VAL A 564 -22.02 -1.31 7.16
C VAL A 564 -22.16 -2.14 5.88
N LYS A 565 -22.33 -3.46 5.96
CA LYS A 565 -22.53 -4.31 4.79
C LYS A 565 -23.80 -3.93 4.02
N ILE A 566 -24.91 -3.74 4.73
CA ILE A 566 -26.16 -3.30 4.08
C ILE A 566 -25.96 -1.96 3.36
N MET A 567 -25.28 -1.01 3.98
CA MET A 567 -25.01 0.30 3.38
C MET A 567 -24.16 0.22 2.11
N LEU A 568 -23.18 -0.67 2.05
CA LEU A 568 -22.33 -0.86 0.88
C LEU A 568 -23.09 -1.43 -0.35
N GLU A 569 -24.26 -2.03 -0.14
CA GLU A 569 -25.12 -2.48 -1.24
C GLU A 569 -25.94 -1.34 -1.90
N TYR A 570 -25.96 -0.15 -1.28
CA TYR A 570 -26.73 1.01 -1.75
C TYR A 570 -25.83 2.25 -1.92
N PRO A 571 -24.84 2.23 -2.79
CA PRO A 571 -23.90 3.35 -2.97
C PRO A 571 -24.61 4.61 -3.47
N GLY A 572 -24.20 5.78 -2.95
CA GLY A 572 -24.81 7.08 -3.28
C GLY A 572 -23.94 8.26 -2.84
N GLN A 573 -24.56 9.43 -2.62
CA GLN A 573 -23.86 10.67 -2.25
C GLN A 573 -24.16 11.16 -0.83
N CYS A 574 -25.12 10.53 -0.14
CA CYS A 574 -25.48 10.90 1.23
C CYS A 574 -24.43 10.39 2.21
N LYS A 575 -23.87 11.28 3.03
CA LYS A 575 -22.92 10.92 4.10
C LYS A 575 -23.62 10.17 5.21
N VAL A 576 -22.88 9.29 5.89
CA VAL A 576 -23.43 8.46 6.97
C VAL A 576 -22.70 8.73 8.27
N ASN A 577 -23.49 8.93 9.34
CA ASN A 577 -22.98 9.05 10.69
C ASN A 577 -23.70 8.08 11.61
N PHE A 578 -22.96 7.44 12.52
CA PHE A 578 -23.55 6.69 13.62
C PHE A 578 -23.71 7.57 14.86
N LYS A 579 -24.87 7.48 15.49
CA LYS A 579 -25.16 8.07 16.81
C LYS A 579 -25.28 6.95 17.83
N ILE A 580 -24.19 6.69 18.53
CA ILE A 580 -24.09 5.57 19.48
C ILE A 580 -24.38 6.10 20.88
N LYS A 581 -25.41 5.55 21.53
CA LYS A 581 -25.75 5.85 22.92
C LYS A 581 -25.10 4.82 23.82
N THR A 582 -24.11 5.25 24.60
CA THR A 582 -23.44 4.46 25.62
C THR A 582 -23.95 4.82 27.04
N VAL A 583 -23.52 4.10 28.04
CA VAL A 583 -23.89 4.40 29.44
C VAL A 583 -23.38 5.81 29.81
N GLY A 584 -24.29 6.79 29.77
CA GLY A 584 -24.04 8.18 30.19
C GLY A 584 -23.51 9.13 29.13
N LYS A 585 -23.27 8.69 27.86
CA LYS A 585 -22.80 9.53 26.78
C LYS A 585 -23.44 9.17 25.44
N VAL A 586 -23.53 10.16 24.54
CA VAL A 586 -23.84 9.95 23.12
C VAL A 586 -22.59 10.27 22.32
N VAL A 587 -22.15 9.32 21.51
CA VAL A 587 -20.99 9.47 20.61
C VAL A 587 -21.52 9.54 19.18
N ILE A 588 -21.07 10.54 18.43
CA ILE A 588 -21.32 10.63 16.99
C ILE A 588 -20.01 10.19 16.29
N MET A 589 -20.13 9.21 15.39
CA MET A 589 -19.02 8.67 14.62
C MET A 589 -19.30 8.88 13.13
N ASP A 590 -18.47 9.65 12.46
CA ASP A 590 -18.53 9.86 11.02
C ASP A 590 -17.94 8.65 10.28
N LEU A 591 -18.56 8.27 9.17
CA LEU A 591 -18.05 7.27 8.23
C LEU A 591 -17.60 7.94 6.92
N PRO A 592 -16.38 8.48 6.85
CA PRO A 592 -15.95 9.29 5.72
C PRO A 592 -15.83 8.53 4.40
N VAL A 593 -15.76 7.21 4.44
CA VAL A 593 -15.57 6.33 3.25
C VAL A 593 -16.89 5.71 2.78
N VAL A 594 -17.96 5.78 3.58
CA VAL A 594 -19.25 5.18 3.24
C VAL A 594 -20.23 6.29 2.89
N THR A 595 -20.69 6.29 1.64
CA THR A 595 -21.76 7.17 1.17
C THR A 595 -22.86 6.32 0.54
N VAL A 596 -24.13 6.67 0.81
CA VAL A 596 -25.29 5.86 0.42
C VAL A 596 -26.32 6.64 -0.37
N SER A 597 -27.17 5.95 -1.12
CA SER A 597 -28.42 6.50 -1.62
C SER A 597 -29.50 6.35 -0.57
N LEU A 598 -30.30 7.41 -0.35
CA LEU A 598 -31.46 7.34 0.56
C LEU A 598 -32.60 6.54 -0.11
N ASP A 599 -32.42 5.22 -0.16
CA ASP A 599 -33.41 4.29 -0.73
C ASP A 599 -34.31 3.72 0.36
N LYS A 600 -35.62 3.55 0.06
CA LYS A 600 -36.56 2.96 1.01
C LYS A 600 -36.19 1.52 1.40
N GLY A 601 -35.56 0.76 0.52
CA GLY A 601 -35.07 -0.58 0.78
C GLY A 601 -33.92 -0.59 1.78
N LEU A 602 -32.99 0.37 1.68
CA LEU A 602 -31.89 0.55 2.64
C LEU A 602 -32.44 0.86 4.03
N ILE A 603 -33.36 1.82 4.12
CA ILE A 603 -33.94 2.25 5.41
C ILE A 603 -34.71 1.09 6.06
N ALA A 604 -35.50 0.35 5.29
CA ALA A 604 -36.24 -0.80 5.79
C ALA A 604 -35.30 -1.88 6.36
N ARG A 605 -34.25 -2.27 5.61
CA ARG A 605 -33.30 -3.29 6.07
C ARG A 605 -32.49 -2.88 7.29
N LEU A 606 -32.14 -1.58 7.40
CA LEU A 606 -31.47 -1.06 8.59
C LEU A 606 -32.41 -1.04 9.81
N ASN A 607 -33.67 -0.67 9.64
CA ASN A 607 -34.66 -0.71 10.69
C ASN A 607 -34.99 -2.16 11.12
N ASP A 608 -35.00 -3.12 10.21
CA ASP A 608 -35.19 -4.54 10.53
C ASP A 608 -34.01 -5.09 11.38
N LEU A 609 -32.79 -4.63 11.11
CA LEU A 609 -31.59 -5.06 11.85
C LEU A 609 -31.46 -4.37 13.21
N LEU A 610 -31.76 -3.07 13.28
CA LEU A 610 -31.43 -2.21 14.41
C LEU A 610 -32.64 -1.84 15.28
N GLY A 611 -33.86 -2.09 14.79
CA GLY A 611 -35.13 -1.70 15.39
C GLY A 611 -35.79 -0.51 14.68
N GLU A 612 -37.10 -0.36 14.86
CA GLU A 612 -37.87 0.73 14.24
C GLU A 612 -37.33 2.10 14.65
N ASN A 613 -37.29 3.05 13.72
CA ASN A 613 -36.79 4.42 13.89
C ASN A 613 -35.27 4.53 14.18
N SER A 614 -34.49 3.55 13.79
CA SER A 614 -33.02 3.58 13.94
C SER A 614 -32.32 4.47 12.91
N VAL A 615 -33.01 4.89 11.84
CA VAL A 615 -32.45 5.71 10.76
C VAL A 615 -33.14 7.07 10.70
N GLU A 616 -32.36 8.15 10.72
CA GLU A 616 -32.82 9.53 10.57
C GLU A 616 -32.09 10.20 9.39
N SER A 617 -32.78 11.03 8.61
CA SER A 617 -32.13 11.87 7.60
C SER A 617 -32.10 13.32 8.05
N ILE A 618 -30.96 13.98 7.90
CA ILE A 618 -30.74 15.39 8.21
C ILE A 618 -30.39 16.11 6.90
N VAL A 619 -31.21 17.07 6.53
CA VAL A 619 -30.96 17.95 5.36
C VAL A 619 -30.78 19.37 5.88
N ASP A 620 -29.67 20.01 5.53
CA ASP A 620 -29.32 21.38 5.95
C ASP A 620 -29.45 21.63 7.47
N GLY A 621 -29.07 20.59 8.30
CA GLY A 621 -29.11 20.69 9.75
C GLY A 621 -30.50 20.60 10.39
N LYS A 622 -31.54 20.30 9.61
CA LYS A 622 -32.90 20.05 10.15
C LYS A 622 -33.29 18.59 9.97
N LEU A 623 -33.76 17.97 11.05
CA LEU A 623 -34.37 16.64 11.00
C LEU A 623 -35.57 16.67 10.07
N LEU A 624 -35.56 15.84 9.04
CA LEU A 624 -36.77 15.50 8.30
C LEU A 624 -37.45 14.37 9.08
N GLN A 625 -38.55 14.71 9.76
CA GLN A 625 -39.43 13.67 10.31
C GLN A 625 -40.10 12.93 9.15
N GLU A 626 -39.96 11.57 9.24
CA GLU A 626 -40.75 10.56 8.53
C GLU A 626 -40.74 10.61 6.99
N VAL A 627 -39.89 9.82 6.40
CA VAL A 627 -40.17 9.25 5.08
C VAL A 627 -40.97 7.96 5.32
N GLY A 628 -42.31 8.11 5.33
CA GLY A 628 -43.28 7.00 5.37
C GLY A 628 -43.28 6.14 4.08
#